data_5e17cc211bd2dede11d58d605a48a045
#
_entry.id   5e17cc211bd2dede11d58d605a48a045
#
_cell.length_a   1.000
_cell.length_b   1.000
_cell.length_c   1.000
_cell.angle_alpha   90.00
_cell.angle_beta   90.00
_cell.angle_gamma   90.00
#
_symmetry.space_group_name_H-M   'P 1'
#
loop_
_entity.id
_entity.type
_entity.pdbx_description
1 polymer ?
#
loop_
_entity_poly.entity_id
_entity_poly.type
_entity_poly.pdbx_seq_one_letter_code
_entity_poly.pdbx_strand_id
1 'polypeptide(L)'
;MSRVLVVDDEPAIVTLLQYNLEQADYQVVTAIDGEQALNLALHEKFDVILLDLMLPKLDGVEVTKRLRQEKISTPIIMITAKASEFDTVFGLELGADDYITKPFSPREVIARMKAVMRRYHEDEPEEKPTKPATSRLQVADLTIDQDKFQVKRGDQSIDLTPKEFELLLFFAKRPGKVWSREQLLEGVWGFDYSGQTRMVDIHVSHLREKIEIDPKHPVLLKTCLLYTSDAADDMQCV
;
A
#
# COMPACT_ATOMS: atom_id res chain seq x y z
N MET A 1 -14.97 9.07 -12.11
CA MET A 1 -15.37 7.66 -11.91
C MET A 1 -14.08 6.87 -11.85
N SER A 2 -13.81 6.20 -10.72
CA SER A 2 -12.53 5.51 -10.52
C SER A 2 -12.46 4.22 -11.35
N ARG A 3 -11.27 3.97 -11.96
CA ARG A 3 -11.01 2.81 -12.81
C ARG A 3 -10.26 1.73 -12.05
N VAL A 4 -10.80 0.52 -12.10
CA VAL A 4 -10.26 -0.66 -11.41
C VAL A 4 -9.85 -1.69 -12.44
N LEU A 5 -8.63 -2.21 -12.34
CA LEU A 5 -8.20 -3.40 -13.06
C LEU A 5 -8.41 -4.63 -12.18
N VAL A 6 -9.21 -5.57 -12.64
CA VAL A 6 -9.47 -6.85 -11.97
C VAL A 6 -8.77 -7.95 -12.74
N VAL A 7 -7.87 -8.66 -12.10
CA VAL A 7 -7.05 -9.71 -12.70
C VAL A 7 -7.22 -11.02 -11.95
N ASP A 8 -7.87 -11.98 -12.57
CA ASP A 8 -8.08 -13.32 -12.02
C ASP A 8 -8.36 -14.28 -13.18
N ASP A 9 -7.82 -15.48 -13.14
CA ASP A 9 -8.05 -16.50 -14.18
C ASP A 9 -9.35 -17.28 -13.98
N GLU A 10 -10.02 -17.11 -12.84
CA GLU A 10 -11.32 -17.71 -12.52
C GLU A 10 -12.46 -16.80 -13.01
N PRO A 11 -13.22 -17.17 -14.09
CA PRO A 11 -14.31 -16.33 -14.61
C PRO A 11 -15.39 -15.99 -13.59
N ALA A 12 -15.63 -16.89 -12.63
CA ALA A 12 -16.60 -16.69 -11.57
C ALA A 12 -16.20 -15.55 -10.62
N ILE A 13 -14.92 -15.45 -10.28
CA ILE A 13 -14.36 -14.37 -9.45
C ILE A 13 -14.41 -13.05 -10.20
N VAL A 14 -13.96 -13.04 -11.47
CA VAL A 14 -14.02 -11.85 -12.32
C VAL A 14 -15.44 -11.31 -12.42
N THR A 15 -16.42 -12.18 -12.73
CA THR A 15 -17.83 -11.79 -12.84
C THR A 15 -18.39 -11.25 -11.52
N LEU A 16 -18.06 -11.92 -10.40
CA LEU A 16 -18.48 -11.49 -9.08
C LEU A 16 -17.94 -10.10 -8.73
N LEU A 17 -16.65 -9.89 -8.94
CA LEU A 17 -16.01 -8.61 -8.64
C LEU A 17 -16.50 -7.53 -9.58
N GLN A 18 -16.52 -7.79 -10.90
CA GLN A 18 -17.00 -6.82 -11.88
C GLN A 18 -18.41 -6.34 -11.54
N TYR A 19 -19.36 -7.26 -11.34
CA TYR A 19 -20.75 -6.90 -11.02
C TYR A 19 -20.84 -6.01 -9.76
N ASN A 20 -20.17 -6.40 -8.66
CA ASN A 20 -20.27 -5.65 -7.41
C ASN A 20 -19.54 -4.30 -7.47
N LEU A 21 -18.44 -4.20 -8.21
CA LEU A 21 -17.72 -2.95 -8.39
C LEU A 21 -18.48 -1.98 -9.29
N GLU A 22 -19.08 -2.45 -10.38
CA GLU A 22 -19.93 -1.63 -11.24
C GLU A 22 -21.16 -1.11 -10.47
N GLN A 23 -21.77 -1.93 -9.58
CA GLN A 23 -22.85 -1.48 -8.69
C GLN A 23 -22.40 -0.44 -7.65
N ALA A 24 -21.10 -0.34 -7.40
CA ALA A 24 -20.48 0.65 -6.51
C ALA A 24 -19.86 1.84 -7.27
N ASP A 25 -20.31 2.07 -8.53
CA ASP A 25 -19.91 3.17 -9.41
C ASP A 25 -18.41 3.20 -9.81
N TYR A 26 -17.79 2.01 -9.91
CA TYR A 26 -16.43 1.87 -10.47
C TYR A 26 -16.50 1.48 -11.96
N GLN A 27 -15.54 1.98 -12.74
CA GLN A 27 -15.30 1.48 -14.09
C GLN A 27 -14.33 0.29 -14.00
N VAL A 28 -14.76 -0.89 -14.43
CA VAL A 28 -13.98 -2.12 -14.32
C VAL A 28 -13.41 -2.50 -15.67
N VAL A 29 -12.12 -2.80 -15.67
CA VAL A 29 -11.40 -3.46 -16.77
C VAL A 29 -10.90 -4.79 -16.23
N THR A 30 -10.99 -5.84 -17.04
CA THR A 30 -10.64 -7.20 -16.60
C THR A 30 -9.48 -7.76 -17.40
N ALA A 31 -8.66 -8.59 -16.77
CA ALA A 31 -7.62 -9.39 -17.40
C ALA A 31 -7.67 -10.82 -16.82
N ILE A 32 -7.33 -11.80 -17.63
CA ILE A 32 -7.40 -13.22 -17.27
C ILE A 32 -6.03 -13.87 -17.07
N ASP A 33 -4.96 -13.13 -17.31
CA ASP A 33 -3.59 -13.58 -17.11
C ASP A 33 -2.66 -12.38 -16.80
N GLY A 34 -1.47 -12.70 -16.29
CA GLY A 34 -0.52 -11.68 -15.86
C GLY A 34 0.11 -10.89 -17.00
N GLU A 35 0.24 -11.44 -18.21
CA GLU A 35 0.77 -10.70 -19.36
C GLU A 35 -0.22 -9.63 -19.82
N GLN A 36 -1.51 -9.97 -19.88
CA GLN A 36 -2.58 -9.04 -20.20
C GLN A 36 -2.66 -7.94 -19.12
N ALA A 37 -2.58 -8.33 -17.84
CA ALA A 37 -2.59 -7.38 -16.72
C ALA A 37 -1.43 -6.39 -16.81
N LEU A 38 -0.22 -6.88 -17.03
CA LEU A 38 0.98 -6.04 -17.16
C LEU A 38 0.85 -5.08 -18.34
N ASN A 39 0.41 -5.57 -19.49
CA ASN A 39 0.22 -4.74 -20.69
C ASN A 39 -0.80 -3.62 -20.45
N LEU A 40 -1.96 -3.94 -19.87
CA LEU A 40 -2.97 -2.94 -19.54
C LEU A 40 -2.44 -1.90 -18.55
N ALA A 41 -1.80 -2.33 -17.46
CA ALA A 41 -1.32 -1.44 -16.42
C ALA A 41 -0.15 -0.53 -16.87
N LEU A 42 0.61 -0.93 -17.90
CA LEU A 42 1.67 -0.10 -18.48
C LEU A 42 1.13 0.97 -19.46
N HIS A 43 0.01 0.69 -20.14
CA HIS A 43 -0.50 1.57 -21.19
C HIS A 43 -1.74 2.37 -20.79
N GLU A 44 -2.42 1.98 -19.72
CA GLU A 44 -3.63 2.63 -19.24
C GLU A 44 -3.49 3.02 -17.76
N LYS A 45 -4.22 4.06 -17.34
CA LYS A 45 -4.24 4.50 -15.94
C LYS A 45 -5.37 3.80 -15.18
N PHE A 46 -5.03 3.30 -14.02
CA PHE A 46 -5.94 2.72 -13.06
C PHE A 46 -5.75 3.36 -11.68
N ASP A 47 -6.82 3.45 -10.93
CA ASP A 47 -6.80 3.96 -9.55
C ASP A 47 -6.45 2.85 -8.55
N VAL A 48 -6.71 1.59 -8.92
CA VAL A 48 -6.32 0.42 -8.13
C VAL A 48 -6.29 -0.83 -9.03
N ILE A 49 -5.44 -1.77 -8.69
CA ILE A 49 -5.32 -3.09 -9.33
C ILE A 49 -5.67 -4.16 -8.29
N LEU A 50 -6.67 -4.98 -8.56
CA LEU A 50 -6.97 -6.22 -7.85
C LEU A 50 -6.32 -7.36 -8.61
N LEU A 51 -5.37 -8.06 -7.99
CA LEU A 51 -4.46 -8.96 -8.68
C LEU A 51 -4.39 -10.33 -7.98
N ASP A 52 -4.81 -11.39 -8.66
CA ASP A 52 -4.55 -12.73 -8.17
C ASP A 52 -3.05 -13.05 -8.26
N LEU A 53 -2.56 -13.78 -7.28
CA LEU A 53 -1.18 -14.28 -7.28
C LEU A 53 -0.99 -15.43 -8.27
N MET A 54 -1.96 -16.33 -8.36
CA MET A 54 -1.87 -17.59 -9.11
C MET A 54 -2.39 -17.44 -10.54
N LEU A 55 -1.74 -16.60 -11.34
CA LEU A 55 -2.15 -16.35 -12.72
C LEU A 55 -1.38 -17.22 -13.71
N PRO A 56 -1.98 -17.60 -14.84
CA PRO A 56 -1.27 -18.22 -15.94
C PRO A 56 -0.33 -17.23 -16.64
N LYS A 57 0.65 -17.75 -17.37
CA LYS A 57 1.71 -17.07 -18.13
C LYS A 57 2.68 -16.27 -17.26
N LEU A 58 2.19 -15.27 -16.52
CA LEU A 58 2.96 -14.43 -15.62
C LEU A 58 2.22 -14.35 -14.28
N ASP A 59 2.86 -14.80 -13.20
CA ASP A 59 2.25 -14.74 -11.87
C ASP A 59 2.10 -13.32 -11.34
N GLY A 60 1.18 -13.12 -10.38
CA GLY A 60 0.87 -11.79 -9.85
C GLY A 60 2.06 -11.13 -9.13
N VAL A 61 2.97 -11.94 -8.60
CA VAL A 61 4.21 -11.47 -7.96
C VAL A 61 5.13 -10.81 -8.99
N GLU A 62 5.37 -11.50 -10.10
CA GLU A 62 6.22 -10.98 -11.17
C GLU A 62 5.57 -9.77 -11.87
N VAL A 63 4.23 -9.76 -12.01
CA VAL A 63 3.49 -8.58 -12.49
C VAL A 63 3.76 -7.37 -11.58
N THR A 64 3.58 -7.53 -10.28
CA THR A 64 3.82 -6.46 -9.29
C THR A 64 5.25 -5.94 -9.37
N LYS A 65 6.23 -6.84 -9.37
CA LYS A 65 7.65 -6.49 -9.46
C LYS A 65 7.95 -5.67 -10.72
N ARG A 66 7.46 -6.09 -11.89
CA ARG A 66 7.67 -5.36 -13.16
C ARG A 66 7.00 -4.01 -13.15
N LEU A 67 5.79 -3.89 -12.63
CA LEU A 67 5.11 -2.60 -12.50
C LEU A 67 5.92 -1.63 -11.61
N ARG A 68 6.47 -2.12 -10.50
CA ARG A 68 7.31 -1.29 -9.62
C ARG A 68 8.66 -0.91 -10.25
N GLN A 69 9.27 -1.80 -11.05
CA GLN A 69 10.47 -1.49 -11.83
C GLN A 69 10.21 -0.40 -12.88
N GLU A 70 9.03 -0.40 -13.50
CA GLU A 70 8.59 0.64 -14.44
C GLU A 70 8.03 1.90 -13.74
N LYS A 71 8.21 1.98 -12.42
CA LYS A 71 7.78 3.11 -11.58
C LYS A 71 6.27 3.37 -11.60
N ILE A 72 5.49 2.35 -11.88
CA ILE A 72 4.02 2.42 -11.74
C ILE A 72 3.69 2.35 -10.25
N SER A 73 3.18 3.45 -9.71
CA SER A 73 2.81 3.59 -8.31
C SER A 73 1.35 3.24 -8.02
N THR A 74 0.56 2.86 -9.04
CA THR A 74 -0.83 2.43 -8.86
C THR A 74 -0.95 1.41 -7.73
N PRO A 75 -1.87 1.61 -6.76
CA PRO A 75 -2.07 0.67 -5.67
C PRO A 75 -2.42 -0.73 -6.15
N ILE A 76 -1.81 -1.74 -5.54
CA ILE A 76 -2.05 -3.15 -5.85
C ILE A 76 -2.57 -3.84 -4.61
N ILE A 77 -3.77 -4.41 -4.69
CA ILE A 77 -4.34 -5.29 -3.68
C ILE A 77 -4.25 -6.72 -4.22
N MET A 78 -3.47 -7.55 -3.56
CA MET A 78 -3.35 -8.95 -3.94
C MET A 78 -4.53 -9.77 -3.43
N ILE A 79 -5.07 -10.64 -4.28
CA ILE A 79 -6.13 -11.59 -3.93
C ILE A 79 -5.54 -12.99 -4.05
N THR A 80 -5.59 -13.82 -3.00
CA THR A 80 -4.92 -15.12 -3.01
C THR A 80 -5.71 -16.20 -2.28
N ALA A 81 -5.68 -17.41 -2.80
CA ALA A 81 -6.17 -18.60 -2.10
C ALA A 81 -5.20 -19.08 -1.03
N LYS A 82 -3.93 -18.66 -1.09
CA LYS A 82 -2.90 -19.10 -0.14
C LYS A 82 -2.85 -18.15 1.04
N ALA A 83 -3.29 -18.64 2.19
CA ALA A 83 -3.18 -17.97 3.48
C ALA A 83 -1.84 -18.30 4.19
N SER A 84 -0.81 -18.81 3.49
CA SER A 84 0.46 -19.01 4.16
C SER A 84 1.09 -17.66 4.48
N GLU A 85 1.60 -17.52 5.67
CA GLU A 85 2.31 -16.33 6.13
C GLU A 85 3.44 -15.95 5.17
N PHE A 86 4.04 -16.94 4.53
CA PHE A 86 5.15 -16.77 3.59
C PHE A 86 4.71 -16.10 2.28
N ASP A 87 3.57 -16.50 1.73
CA ASP A 87 3.07 -15.93 0.45
C ASP A 87 2.58 -14.48 0.63
N THR A 88 1.99 -14.19 1.78
CA THR A 88 1.56 -12.84 2.14
C THR A 88 2.75 -11.90 2.35
N VAL A 89 3.74 -12.33 3.12
CA VAL A 89 4.99 -11.58 3.35
C VAL A 89 5.70 -11.32 2.03
N PHE A 90 5.83 -12.33 1.19
CA PHE A 90 6.52 -12.23 -0.09
C PHE A 90 5.82 -11.27 -1.07
N GLY A 91 4.48 -11.30 -1.13
CA GLY A 91 3.72 -10.36 -1.96
C GLY A 91 3.88 -8.90 -1.55
N LEU A 92 3.91 -8.66 -0.24
CA LEU A 92 4.12 -7.32 0.31
C LEU A 92 5.57 -6.85 0.16
N GLU A 93 6.56 -7.73 0.33
CA GLU A 93 7.98 -7.45 0.06
C GLU A 93 8.22 -6.99 -1.38
N LEU A 94 7.37 -7.39 -2.31
CA LEU A 94 7.45 -7.00 -3.72
C LEU A 94 6.71 -5.71 -4.07
N GLY A 95 6.08 -5.05 -3.09
CA GLY A 95 5.46 -3.74 -3.26
C GLY A 95 3.95 -3.73 -3.47
N ALA A 96 3.24 -4.79 -3.06
CA ALA A 96 1.79 -4.74 -2.91
C ALA A 96 1.40 -3.83 -1.73
N ASP A 97 0.25 -3.18 -1.83
CA ASP A 97 -0.23 -2.23 -0.82
C ASP A 97 -1.16 -2.89 0.22
N ASP A 98 -1.86 -3.95 -0.17
CA ASP A 98 -2.70 -4.76 0.71
C ASP A 98 -2.90 -6.16 0.10
N TYR A 99 -3.48 -7.08 0.86
CA TYR A 99 -3.87 -8.41 0.38
C TYR A 99 -5.21 -8.87 0.95
N ILE A 100 -5.88 -9.75 0.22
CA ILE A 100 -7.18 -10.34 0.57
C ILE A 100 -7.07 -11.84 0.36
N THR A 101 -7.47 -12.63 1.34
CA THR A 101 -7.49 -14.10 1.21
C THR A 101 -8.83 -14.58 0.67
N LYS A 102 -8.79 -15.53 -0.30
CA LYS A 102 -9.98 -16.27 -0.73
C LYS A 102 -10.32 -17.34 0.34
N PRO A 103 -11.61 -17.53 0.72
CA PRO A 103 -12.80 -16.83 0.23
C PRO A 103 -12.98 -15.44 0.88
N PHE A 104 -13.41 -14.47 0.11
CA PHE A 104 -13.65 -13.09 0.53
C PHE A 104 -15.10 -12.66 0.25
N SER A 105 -15.56 -11.61 0.91
CA SER A 105 -16.79 -10.95 0.54
C SER A 105 -16.55 -9.76 -0.40
N PRO A 106 -17.40 -9.51 -1.42
CA PRO A 106 -17.28 -8.32 -2.27
C PRO A 106 -17.27 -7.01 -1.47
N ARG A 107 -17.98 -6.98 -0.34
CA ARG A 107 -18.00 -5.81 0.56
C ARG A 107 -16.63 -5.56 1.19
N GLU A 108 -15.91 -6.60 1.56
CA GLU A 108 -14.55 -6.50 2.09
C GLU A 108 -13.60 -5.93 1.03
N VAL A 109 -13.66 -6.46 -0.20
CA VAL A 109 -12.85 -5.95 -1.32
C VAL A 109 -13.10 -4.47 -1.54
N ILE A 110 -14.37 -4.04 -1.61
CA ILE A 110 -14.74 -2.63 -1.81
C ILE A 110 -14.26 -1.76 -0.63
N ALA A 111 -14.38 -2.24 0.61
CA ALA A 111 -13.92 -1.51 1.78
C ALA A 111 -12.40 -1.28 1.75
N ARG A 112 -11.62 -2.32 1.44
CA ARG A 112 -10.16 -2.24 1.31
C ARG A 112 -9.73 -1.36 0.14
N MET A 113 -10.38 -1.51 -1.02
CA MET A 113 -10.15 -0.63 -2.17
C MET A 113 -10.38 0.84 -1.80
N LYS A 114 -11.51 1.15 -1.15
CA LYS A 114 -11.81 2.52 -0.69
C LYS A 114 -10.77 3.02 0.29
N ALA A 115 -10.32 2.18 1.21
CA ALA A 115 -9.27 2.55 2.16
C ALA A 115 -7.94 2.86 1.46
N VAL A 116 -7.56 2.08 0.47
CA VAL A 116 -6.34 2.28 -0.33
C VAL A 116 -6.48 3.50 -1.25
N MET A 117 -7.61 3.66 -1.96
CA MET A 117 -7.83 4.74 -2.93
C MET A 117 -8.17 6.10 -2.33
N ARG A 118 -8.88 6.17 -1.17
CA ARG A 118 -9.29 7.44 -0.52
C ARG A 118 -8.14 8.43 -0.43
N ARG A 119 -6.97 7.95 -0.34
CA ARG A 119 -5.72 8.66 -0.14
C ARG A 119 -5.09 9.14 -1.44
N TYR A 120 -5.56 8.59 -2.59
CA TYR A 120 -5.17 9.06 -3.92
C TYR A 120 -6.09 10.15 -4.45
N HIS A 121 -7.35 10.19 -3.99
CA HIS A 121 -8.38 11.11 -4.50
C HIS A 121 -8.64 12.33 -3.59
N GLU A 122 -8.02 12.41 -2.41
CA GLU A 122 -8.04 13.65 -1.62
C GLU A 122 -7.29 14.82 -2.31
N ASP A 123 -6.79 14.59 -3.52
CA ASP A 123 -6.05 15.56 -4.35
C ASP A 123 -6.85 16.25 -5.46
N GLU A 124 -8.15 16.02 -5.62
CA GLU A 124 -8.94 16.99 -6.37
C GLU A 124 -9.37 18.12 -5.43
N PRO A 125 -9.01 19.36 -5.73
CA PRO A 125 -9.37 20.50 -4.89
C PRO A 125 -10.87 20.74 -4.96
N GLU A 126 -11.65 20.10 -4.09
CA GLU A 126 -12.90 20.73 -3.68
C GLU A 126 -12.51 22.03 -2.98
N GLU A 127 -12.90 23.16 -3.59
CA GLU A 127 -12.79 24.48 -3.01
C GLU A 127 -13.43 24.51 -1.63
N LYS A 128 -12.64 24.32 -0.58
CA LYS A 128 -12.99 24.70 0.79
C LYS A 128 -12.03 25.77 1.26
N PRO A 129 -12.56 26.81 1.96
CA PRO A 129 -11.87 28.07 2.12
C PRO A 129 -10.61 27.96 2.98
N THR A 130 -9.52 28.44 2.41
CA THR A 130 -8.32 29.00 3.03
C THR A 130 -8.09 28.79 4.52
N LYS A 131 -7.22 27.85 4.86
CA LYS A 131 -6.29 28.01 5.98
C LYS A 131 -4.86 27.89 5.45
N PRO A 132 -3.99 28.84 5.72
CA PRO A 132 -2.57 28.73 5.42
C PRO A 132 -1.94 27.84 6.49
N ALA A 133 -1.89 26.55 6.23
CA ALA A 133 -1.05 25.64 7.00
C ALA A 133 -0.17 24.92 5.99
N THR A 134 1.11 25.12 6.10
CA THR A 134 2.16 24.49 5.32
C THR A 134 1.91 22.99 5.23
N SER A 135 1.45 22.52 4.08
CA SER A 135 1.27 21.11 3.75
C SER A 135 2.59 20.33 3.65
N ARG A 136 3.70 21.02 3.97
CA ARG A 136 5.05 20.47 3.97
C ARG A 136 5.51 20.21 5.39
N LEU A 137 5.86 18.97 5.65
CA LEU A 137 6.54 18.55 6.88
C LEU A 137 8.04 18.38 6.57
N GLN A 138 8.86 18.84 7.48
CA GLN A 138 10.30 18.61 7.44
C GLN A 138 10.70 17.73 8.62
N VAL A 139 11.30 16.59 8.31
CA VAL A 139 11.82 15.65 9.30
C VAL A 139 13.27 15.35 8.94
N ALA A 140 14.19 15.82 9.77
CA ALA A 140 15.63 15.79 9.52
C ALA A 140 15.96 16.42 8.13
N ASP A 141 16.50 15.64 7.20
CA ASP A 141 16.86 16.05 5.85
C ASP A 141 15.75 15.76 4.80
N LEU A 142 14.61 15.22 5.25
CA LEU A 142 13.48 14.89 4.39
C LEU A 142 12.44 16.02 4.37
N THR A 143 11.98 16.37 3.18
CA THR A 143 10.84 17.25 2.96
C THR A 143 9.67 16.42 2.43
N ILE A 144 8.58 16.38 3.17
CA ILE A 144 7.36 15.62 2.84
C ILE A 144 6.30 16.63 2.42
N ASP A 145 5.92 16.63 1.16
CA ASP A 145 4.84 17.46 0.60
C ASP A 145 3.56 16.62 0.55
N GLN A 146 2.62 16.91 1.45
CA GLN A 146 1.39 16.14 1.60
C GLN A 146 0.44 16.34 0.41
N ASP A 147 0.42 17.55 -0.17
CA ASP A 147 -0.48 17.86 -1.29
C ASP A 147 0.00 17.22 -2.60
N LYS A 148 1.31 17.01 -2.72
CA LYS A 148 1.91 16.43 -3.93
C LYS A 148 2.29 14.97 -3.78
N PHE A 149 2.04 14.36 -2.63
CA PHE A 149 2.50 13.01 -2.29
C PHE A 149 3.97 12.78 -2.64
N GLN A 150 4.79 13.78 -2.38
CA GLN A 150 6.21 13.77 -2.71
C GLN A 150 7.07 13.80 -1.45
N VAL A 151 8.11 12.99 -1.49
CA VAL A 151 9.18 13.04 -0.50
C VAL A 151 10.47 13.37 -1.22
N LYS A 152 11.23 14.31 -0.64
CA LYS A 152 12.53 14.72 -1.17
C LYS A 152 13.58 14.73 -0.06
N ARG A 153 14.79 14.37 -0.44
CA ARG A 153 16.00 14.65 0.32
C ARG A 153 16.81 15.68 -0.42
N GLY A 154 16.81 16.93 0.08
CA GLY A 154 17.32 18.05 -0.71
C GLY A 154 16.56 18.18 -2.03
N ASP A 155 17.28 18.07 -3.16
CA ASP A 155 16.68 18.12 -4.51
C ASP A 155 16.31 16.74 -5.08
N GLN A 156 16.70 15.66 -4.40
CA GLN A 156 16.46 14.30 -4.86
C GLN A 156 15.08 13.82 -4.42
N SER A 157 14.24 13.41 -5.38
CA SER A 157 12.95 12.77 -5.11
C SER A 157 13.14 11.33 -4.66
N ILE A 158 12.36 10.91 -3.68
CA ILE A 158 12.30 9.53 -3.18
C ILE A 158 10.96 8.94 -3.60
N ASP A 159 11.01 7.88 -4.41
CA ASP A 159 9.81 7.21 -4.92
C ASP A 159 9.27 6.23 -3.86
N LEU A 160 8.17 6.60 -3.22
CA LEU A 160 7.47 5.77 -2.25
C LEU A 160 6.19 5.18 -2.87
N THR A 161 5.85 3.97 -2.46
CA THR A 161 4.49 3.47 -2.68
C THR A 161 3.50 4.24 -1.80
N PRO A 162 2.20 4.21 -2.08
CA PRO A 162 1.21 4.89 -1.27
C PRO A 162 1.27 4.55 0.21
N LYS A 163 1.39 3.25 0.51
CA LYS A 163 1.45 2.80 1.91
C LYS A 163 2.74 3.21 2.61
N GLU A 164 3.85 3.21 1.91
CA GLU A 164 5.11 3.74 2.45
C GLU A 164 5.02 5.25 2.73
N PHE A 165 4.41 6.00 1.82
CA PHE A 165 4.18 7.44 2.01
C PHE A 165 3.30 7.71 3.23
N GLU A 166 2.19 6.97 3.38
CA GLU A 166 1.31 7.11 4.52
C GLU A 166 1.98 6.76 5.84
N LEU A 167 2.72 5.66 5.84
CA LEU A 167 3.47 5.22 7.01
C LEU A 167 4.50 6.28 7.41
N LEU A 168 5.24 6.83 6.44
CA LEU A 168 6.16 7.94 6.69
C LEU A 168 5.44 9.17 7.24
N LEU A 169 4.31 9.54 6.65
CA LEU A 169 3.50 10.67 7.09
C LEU A 169 2.93 10.47 8.49
N PHE A 170 2.50 9.25 8.81
CA PHE A 170 2.00 8.88 10.12
C PHE A 170 3.07 9.08 11.21
N PHE A 171 4.30 8.66 10.93
CA PHE A 171 5.44 8.90 11.83
C PHE A 171 5.79 10.38 11.90
N ALA A 172 5.90 11.06 10.76
CA ALA A 172 6.32 12.46 10.66
C ALA A 172 5.39 13.44 11.39
N LYS A 173 4.10 13.10 11.49
CA LYS A 173 3.11 13.90 12.26
C LYS A 173 3.34 13.87 13.78
N ARG A 174 4.06 12.88 14.28
CA ARG A 174 4.31 12.74 15.73
C ARG A 174 5.72 12.19 16.00
N PRO A 175 6.76 12.99 15.72
CA PRO A 175 8.14 12.57 15.90
C PRO A 175 8.42 12.28 17.39
N GLY A 176 9.25 11.28 17.64
CA GLY A 176 9.61 10.83 18.99
C GLY A 176 8.56 9.98 19.70
N LYS A 177 7.41 9.74 19.08
CA LYS A 177 6.40 8.83 19.66
C LYS A 177 6.71 7.38 19.28
N VAL A 178 6.64 6.51 20.29
CA VAL A 178 6.72 5.05 20.09
C VAL A 178 5.34 4.51 19.73
N TRP A 179 5.31 3.61 18.74
CA TRP A 179 4.08 3.01 18.24
C TRP A 179 4.20 1.49 18.24
N SER A 180 3.16 0.79 18.73
CA SER A 180 3.07 -0.66 18.57
C SER A 180 2.65 -1.03 17.14
N ARG A 181 2.88 -2.30 16.75
CA ARG A 181 2.44 -2.81 15.43
C ARG A 181 0.94 -2.68 15.23
N GLU A 182 0.15 -2.96 16.26
CA GLU A 182 -1.30 -2.84 16.26
C GLU A 182 -1.73 -1.40 16.04
N GLN A 183 -1.09 -0.45 16.73
CA GLN A 183 -1.38 0.98 16.57
C GLN A 183 -1.03 1.49 15.18
N LEU A 184 0.05 0.98 14.57
CA LEU A 184 0.41 1.30 13.20
C LEU A 184 -0.58 0.69 12.22
N LEU A 185 -0.97 -0.57 12.45
CA LEU A 185 -1.95 -1.26 11.65
C LEU A 185 -3.29 -0.53 11.65
N GLU A 186 -3.79 -0.17 12.82
CA GLU A 186 -5.01 0.60 13.00
C GLU A 186 -4.92 2.00 12.35
N GLY A 187 -3.81 2.71 12.58
CA GLY A 187 -3.62 4.08 12.12
C GLY A 187 -3.39 4.23 10.63
N VAL A 188 -2.75 3.24 9.98
CA VAL A 188 -2.36 3.28 8.56
C VAL A 188 -3.24 2.36 7.70
N TRP A 189 -3.80 1.27 8.22
CA TRP A 189 -4.66 0.34 7.48
C TRP A 189 -6.14 0.40 7.90
N GLY A 190 -6.45 0.88 9.09
CA GLY A 190 -7.82 1.11 9.61
C GLY A 190 -8.26 0.09 10.66
N PHE A 191 -9.33 0.43 11.39
CA PHE A 191 -9.85 -0.34 12.54
C PHE A 191 -10.36 -1.75 12.20
N ASP A 192 -10.86 -1.95 10.99
CA ASP A 192 -11.44 -3.24 10.56
C ASP A 192 -10.39 -4.21 9.99
N TYR A 193 -9.10 -3.85 10.13
CA TYR A 193 -8.03 -4.65 9.56
C TYR A 193 -7.70 -5.85 10.44
N SER A 194 -8.10 -7.04 10.02
CA SER A 194 -7.80 -8.33 10.69
C SER A 194 -6.50 -8.98 10.20
N GLY A 195 -5.65 -8.24 9.51
CA GLY A 195 -4.41 -8.75 8.92
C GLY A 195 -3.29 -8.99 9.93
N GLN A 196 -2.26 -9.68 9.48
CA GLN A 196 -1.10 -10.02 10.30
C GLN A 196 -0.25 -8.77 10.60
N THR A 197 0.19 -8.62 11.82
CA THR A 197 1.04 -7.50 12.27
C THR A 197 2.39 -7.43 11.56
N ARG A 198 2.87 -8.55 11.01
CA ARG A 198 4.09 -8.62 10.19
C ARG A 198 4.09 -7.75 8.95
N MET A 199 2.90 -7.42 8.40
CA MET A 199 2.80 -6.50 7.27
C MET A 199 3.41 -5.13 7.59
N VAL A 200 3.25 -4.67 8.82
CA VAL A 200 3.87 -3.42 9.29
C VAL A 200 5.39 -3.49 9.18
N ASP A 201 5.99 -4.60 9.61
CA ASP A 201 7.45 -4.78 9.59
C ASP A 201 8.01 -4.73 8.16
N ILE A 202 7.29 -5.29 7.19
CA ILE A 202 7.67 -5.29 5.79
C ILE A 202 7.66 -3.87 5.23
N HIS A 203 6.56 -3.15 5.42
CA HIS A 203 6.45 -1.77 4.94
C HIS A 203 7.45 -0.84 5.64
N VAL A 204 7.75 -1.07 6.92
CA VAL A 204 8.81 -0.36 7.64
C VAL A 204 10.19 -0.68 7.06
N SER A 205 10.46 -1.95 6.71
CA SER A 205 11.72 -2.34 6.08
C SER A 205 11.91 -1.64 4.73
N HIS A 206 10.91 -1.69 3.86
CA HIS A 206 10.96 -1.01 2.56
C HIS A 206 11.09 0.50 2.69
N LEU A 207 10.36 1.08 3.66
CA LEU A 207 10.48 2.52 3.91
C LEU A 207 11.92 2.88 4.33
N ARG A 208 12.53 2.09 5.24
CA ARG A 208 13.93 2.28 5.64
C ARG A 208 14.89 2.20 4.46
N GLU A 209 14.73 1.21 3.58
CA GLU A 209 15.57 1.06 2.39
C GLU A 209 15.57 2.31 1.50
N LYS A 210 14.47 3.05 1.50
CA LYS A 210 14.30 4.25 0.67
C LYS A 210 14.69 5.55 1.37
N ILE A 211 14.41 5.66 2.69
CA ILE A 211 14.62 6.90 3.43
C ILE A 211 15.86 6.92 4.34
N GLU A 212 16.46 5.78 4.65
CA GLU A 212 17.67 5.75 5.46
C GLU A 212 18.92 5.79 4.57
N ILE A 213 20.01 6.33 5.09
CA ILE A 213 21.32 6.25 4.42
C ILE A 213 21.89 4.84 4.59
N ASP A 214 21.71 4.26 5.77
CA ASP A 214 22.07 2.86 6.08
C ASP A 214 20.84 2.18 6.71
N PRO A 215 20.07 1.37 5.94
CA PRO A 215 18.90 0.69 6.44
C PRO A 215 19.16 -0.29 7.60
N LYS A 216 20.41 -0.79 7.73
CA LYS A 216 20.79 -1.68 8.82
C LYS A 216 21.04 -0.95 10.13
N HIS A 217 21.39 0.34 10.05
CA HIS A 217 21.58 1.22 11.20
C HIS A 217 20.68 2.45 11.07
N PRO A 218 19.35 2.29 11.18
CA PRO A 218 18.40 3.36 10.93
C PRO A 218 18.53 4.48 11.95
N VAL A 219 18.50 5.72 11.47
CA VAL A 219 18.58 6.93 12.29
C VAL A 219 17.22 7.62 12.40
N LEU A 220 16.45 7.61 11.31
CA LEU A 220 15.14 8.25 11.23
C LEU A 220 14.05 7.36 11.82
N LEU A 221 14.02 6.08 11.44
CA LEU A 221 12.98 5.13 11.82
C LEU A 221 13.58 4.00 12.65
N LYS A 222 13.61 4.17 13.97
CA LYS A 222 14.24 3.23 14.90
C LYS A 222 13.26 2.17 15.42
N THR A 223 13.78 1.00 15.79
CA THR A 223 13.06 -0.02 16.54
C THR A 223 13.40 0.12 18.02
N CYS A 224 12.39 0.25 18.88
CA CYS A 224 12.57 0.24 20.32
C CYS A 224 12.29 -1.16 20.86
N LEU A 225 13.34 -1.85 21.30
CA LEU A 225 13.21 -3.08 22.06
C LEU A 225 12.99 -2.72 23.53
N LEU A 226 11.78 -2.90 24.02
CA LEU A 226 11.52 -2.84 25.46
C LEU A 226 11.93 -4.20 26.04
N TYR A 227 12.89 -4.19 26.94
CA TYR A 227 13.21 -5.34 27.77
C TYR A 227 12.05 -5.56 28.75
N THR A 228 11.02 -6.28 28.33
CA THR A 228 10.04 -6.89 29.20
C THR A 228 10.25 -8.39 29.17
N SER A 229 10.13 -9.05 30.30
CA SER A 229 10.35 -10.49 30.49
C SER A 229 9.32 -11.40 29.76
N ASP A 230 8.42 -10.81 28.98
CA ASP A 230 7.46 -11.50 28.12
C ASP A 230 7.70 -11.04 26.66
N ALA A 231 8.30 -11.97 25.92
CA ALA A 231 8.74 -11.79 24.55
C ALA A 231 7.55 -11.66 23.59
N ALA A 232 7.05 -10.46 23.31
CA ALA A 232 6.10 -10.26 22.22
C ALA A 232 6.04 -8.87 21.57
N ASP A 233 6.52 -7.77 22.15
CA ASP A 233 6.26 -6.46 21.59
C ASP A 233 7.52 -5.66 21.23
N ASP A 234 7.99 -5.83 19.98
CA ASP A 234 8.90 -4.88 19.36
C ASP A 234 8.13 -3.59 19.02
N MET A 235 8.49 -2.50 19.65
CA MET A 235 7.93 -1.18 19.36
C MET A 235 8.85 -0.38 18.45
N GLN A 236 8.29 0.43 17.56
CA GLN A 236 9.04 1.26 16.63
C GLN A 236 9.02 2.72 17.07
N CYS A 237 10.18 3.36 17.04
CA CYS A 237 10.38 4.78 17.39
C CYS A 237 10.80 5.60 16.16
N VAL A 238 10.30 6.82 16.06
CA VAL A 238 10.71 7.83 15.08
C VAL A 238 11.32 9.03 15.78
#